data_a05d4136bcf681b4352f0dfe6b985d98
#
_entry.id   a05d4136bcf681b4352f0dfe6b985d98
#
_cell.length_a   1.000
_cell.length_b   1.000
_cell.length_c   1.000
_cell.angle_alpha   90.00
_cell.angle_beta   90.00
_cell.angle_gamma   90.00
#
_symmetry.space_group_name_H-M   'P 1'
#
loop_
_entity.id
_entity.type
_entity.pdbx_description
1 polymer ?
#
loop_
_entity_poly.entity_id
_entity_poly.type
_entity_poly.pdbx_seq_one_letter_code
_entity_poly.pdbx_strand_id
1 'polypeptide(L)'
;MNQYDLNLILNPNISAEQVQIEKDYIEGAVRSAGGEVSNLDDLGNRRLAYQVGKDREGYYLMYTIRAGGNPEQTIAAPLRLRDNVRRILVVKDRPEGKTKIA
;
A
#
# COMPACT_ATOMS: atom_id res chain seq x y z
N MET A 1 4.93 -18.69 -3.84
CA MET A 1 4.59 -17.32 -3.37
C MET A 1 3.12 -17.07 -3.46
N ASN A 2 2.60 -16.34 -2.52
CA ASN A 2 1.20 -15.93 -2.54
C ASN A 2 1.07 -14.53 -3.09
N GLN A 3 -0.12 -14.22 -3.57
CA GLN A 3 -0.43 -12.90 -4.07
C GLN A 3 -1.19 -12.12 -3.00
N TYR A 4 -0.81 -10.86 -2.84
CA TYR A 4 -1.41 -9.98 -1.83
C TYR A 4 -1.75 -8.65 -2.47
N ASP A 5 -2.79 -8.01 -1.92
CA ASP A 5 -3.08 -6.62 -2.22
C ASP A 5 -2.55 -5.77 -1.08
N LEU A 6 -1.77 -4.77 -1.43
CA LEU A 6 -1.17 -3.85 -0.49
C LEU A 6 -1.80 -2.49 -0.71
N ASN A 7 -2.71 -2.13 0.18
CA ASN A 7 -3.46 -0.87 0.06
C ASN A 7 -2.86 0.16 0.99
N LEU A 8 -2.46 1.28 0.44
CA LEU A 8 -1.85 2.35 1.22
C LEU A 8 -2.64 3.63 1.08
N ILE A 9 -2.70 4.36 2.19
CA ILE A 9 -3.22 5.72 2.22
C ILE A 9 -2.07 6.59 2.68
N LEU A 10 -1.68 7.53 1.83
CA LEU A 10 -0.61 8.45 2.11
C LEU A 10 -1.17 9.79 2.53
N ASN A 11 -0.28 10.63 3.05
CA ASN A 11 -0.60 12.00 3.42
C ASN A 11 -1.31 12.71 2.26
N PRO A 12 -2.47 13.34 2.50
CA PRO A 12 -3.21 14.00 1.41
C PRO A 12 -2.50 15.22 0.85
N ASN A 13 -1.58 15.80 1.60
CA ASN A 13 -0.85 16.99 1.16
C ASN A 13 0.50 16.65 0.54
N ILE A 14 0.69 15.39 0.17
CA ILE A 14 1.95 14.91 -0.38
C ILE A 14 2.17 15.46 -1.79
N SER A 15 3.40 15.90 -2.07
CA SER A 15 3.75 16.37 -3.41
C SER A 15 3.98 15.20 -4.35
N ALA A 16 3.97 15.48 -5.65
CA ALA A 16 4.23 14.46 -6.65
C ALA A 16 5.61 13.83 -6.47
N GLU A 17 6.60 14.64 -6.10
CA GLU A 17 7.94 14.15 -5.86
C GLU A 17 7.99 13.21 -4.66
N GLN A 18 7.28 13.57 -3.61
CA GLN A 18 7.22 12.73 -2.41
C GLN A 18 6.46 11.44 -2.66
N VAL A 19 5.43 11.48 -3.50
CA VAL A 19 4.72 10.26 -3.88
C VAL A 19 5.69 9.29 -4.56
N GLN A 20 6.54 9.80 -5.44
CA GLN A 20 7.50 8.94 -6.12
C GLN A 20 8.50 8.34 -5.13
N ILE A 21 8.92 9.11 -4.16
CA ILE A 21 9.83 8.63 -3.11
C ILE A 21 9.18 7.50 -2.34
N GLU A 22 7.89 7.66 -1.97
CA GLU A 22 7.18 6.62 -1.25
C GLU A 22 7.01 5.37 -2.11
N LYS A 23 6.70 5.53 -3.40
CA LYS A 23 6.60 4.40 -4.31
C LYS A 23 7.91 3.62 -4.38
N ASP A 24 9.02 4.33 -4.47
CA ASP A 24 10.33 3.69 -4.53
C ASP A 24 10.61 2.91 -3.24
N TYR A 25 10.23 3.47 -2.11
CA TYR A 25 10.39 2.81 -0.82
C TYR A 25 9.55 1.53 -0.72
N ILE A 26 8.31 1.63 -1.18
CA ILE A 26 7.40 0.48 -1.14
C ILE A 26 7.92 -0.65 -2.02
N GLU A 27 8.34 -0.31 -3.24
CA GLU A 27 8.86 -1.31 -4.16
C GLU A 27 10.16 -1.91 -3.65
N GLY A 28 11.00 -1.08 -3.04
CA GLY A 28 12.23 -1.55 -2.42
C GLY A 28 11.97 -2.52 -1.27
N ALA A 29 10.97 -2.22 -0.46
CA ALA A 29 10.61 -3.09 0.66
C ALA A 29 10.10 -4.45 0.15
N VAL A 30 9.31 -4.44 -0.92
CA VAL A 30 8.80 -5.68 -1.51
C VAL A 30 9.97 -6.51 -2.04
N ARG A 31 10.89 -5.88 -2.76
CA ARG A 31 12.05 -6.58 -3.30
C ARG A 31 12.95 -7.12 -2.21
N SER A 32 13.17 -6.34 -1.15
CA SER A 32 14.01 -6.75 -0.03
C SER A 32 13.43 -7.97 0.67
N ALA A 33 12.12 -8.12 0.65
CA ALA A 33 11.44 -9.28 1.23
C ALA A 33 11.40 -10.47 0.27
N GLY A 34 12.04 -10.36 -0.89
CA GLY A 34 12.06 -11.43 -1.87
C GLY A 34 10.81 -11.49 -2.73
N GLY A 35 10.01 -10.45 -2.72
CA GLY A 35 8.79 -10.40 -3.52
C GLY A 35 8.95 -9.57 -4.77
N GLU A 36 7.84 -9.41 -5.47
CA GLU A 36 7.79 -8.57 -6.66
C GLU A 36 6.45 -7.88 -6.76
N VAL A 37 6.45 -6.71 -7.40
CA VAL A 37 5.24 -5.95 -7.66
C VAL A 37 4.69 -6.39 -9.01
N SER A 38 3.44 -6.90 -9.00
CA SER A 38 2.78 -7.33 -10.22
C SER A 38 2.02 -6.18 -10.88
N ASN A 39 1.46 -5.30 -10.07
CA ASN A 39 0.65 -4.19 -10.57
C ASN A 39 0.61 -3.07 -9.56
N LEU A 40 0.42 -1.87 -10.06
CA LEU A 40 0.21 -0.68 -9.22
C LEU A 40 -0.92 0.13 -9.81
N ASP A 41 -1.92 0.41 -8.96
CA ASP A 41 -2.96 1.37 -9.27
C ASP A 41 -2.74 2.62 -8.44
N ASP A 42 -2.41 3.71 -9.11
CA ASP A 42 -2.26 5.01 -8.46
C ASP A 42 -3.59 5.73 -8.59
N LEU A 43 -4.35 5.71 -7.50
CA LEU A 43 -5.71 6.27 -7.52
C LEU A 43 -5.74 7.75 -7.21
N GLY A 44 -4.62 8.30 -6.76
CA GLY A 44 -4.54 9.71 -6.45
C GLY A 44 -5.23 10.07 -5.14
N ASN A 45 -5.46 11.37 -4.97
CA ASN A 45 -6.07 11.88 -3.76
C ASN A 45 -7.57 11.62 -3.78
N ARG A 46 -8.07 10.98 -2.73
CA ARG A 46 -9.46 10.59 -2.64
C ARG A 46 -10.02 10.95 -1.27
N ARG A 47 -11.32 11.24 -1.24
CA ARG A 47 -12.00 11.45 0.02
C ARG A 47 -12.21 10.12 0.71
N LEU A 48 -11.89 10.07 1.99
CA LEU A 48 -12.04 8.86 2.78
C LEU A 48 -13.48 8.69 3.20
N ALA A 49 -13.93 7.43 3.27
CA ALA A 49 -15.27 7.13 3.75
C ALA A 49 -15.39 7.46 5.24
N TYR A 50 -14.28 7.39 5.96
CA TYR A 50 -14.23 7.77 7.36
C TYR A 50 -12.86 8.39 7.61
N GLN A 51 -12.79 9.19 8.66
CA GLN A 51 -11.59 9.93 8.99
C GLN A 51 -10.50 9.01 9.51
N VAL A 52 -9.27 9.22 9.01
CA VAL A 52 -8.09 8.50 9.50
C VAL A 52 -7.22 9.54 10.20
N GLY A 53 -7.17 9.47 11.51
CA GLY A 53 -6.51 10.50 12.29
C GLY A 53 -7.19 11.83 12.07
N LYS A 54 -6.46 12.81 11.59
CA LYS A 54 -7.00 14.12 11.26
C LYS A 54 -7.41 14.23 9.78
N ASP A 55 -7.09 13.23 8.99
CA ASP A 55 -7.25 13.31 7.55
C ASP A 55 -8.64 12.87 7.13
N ARG A 56 -9.25 13.67 6.28
CA ARG A 56 -10.52 13.33 5.63
C ARG A 56 -10.32 12.89 4.19
N GLU A 57 -9.10 13.05 3.69
CA GLU A 57 -8.68 12.64 2.37
C GLU A 57 -7.39 11.88 2.50
N GLY A 58 -7.03 11.17 1.46
CA GLY A 58 -5.76 10.47 1.42
C GLY A 58 -5.36 10.15 0.01
N TYR A 59 -4.08 10.00 -0.20
CA TYR A 59 -3.56 9.60 -1.49
C TYR A 59 -3.50 8.09 -1.53
N TYR A 60 -4.29 7.49 -2.40
CA TYR A 60 -4.46 6.05 -2.47
C TYR A 60 -3.51 5.40 -3.44
N LEU A 61 -2.82 4.39 -2.97
CA LEU A 61 -2.02 3.50 -3.81
C LEU A 61 -2.44 2.08 -3.53
N MET A 62 -2.66 1.31 -4.59
CA MET A 62 -3.00 -0.10 -4.47
C MET A 62 -1.99 -0.92 -5.25
N TYR A 63 -1.21 -1.69 -4.54
CA TYR A 63 -0.22 -2.57 -5.15
C TYR A 63 -0.74 -3.99 -5.11
N THR A 64 -0.53 -4.71 -6.21
CA THR A 64 -0.66 -6.16 -6.22
C THR A 64 0.74 -6.72 -6.21
N ILE A 65 1.05 -7.52 -5.20
CA ILE A 65 2.40 -8.04 -5.02
C ILE A 65 2.38 -9.55 -4.90
N ARG A 66 3.51 -10.17 -5.19
CA ARG A 66 3.73 -11.57 -4.93
C ARG A 66 4.87 -11.68 -3.93
N ALA A 67 4.61 -12.38 -2.84
CA ALA A 67 5.60 -12.50 -1.77
C ALA A 67 5.41 -13.80 -1.03
N GLY A 68 6.50 -14.25 -0.43
CA GLY A 68 6.45 -15.38 0.48
C GLY A 68 6.46 -14.89 1.91
N GLY A 69 6.35 -15.81 2.86
CA GLY A 69 6.45 -15.48 4.26
C GLY A 69 5.29 -14.65 4.77
N ASN A 70 5.63 -13.66 5.57
CA ASN A 70 4.65 -12.81 6.22
C ASN A 70 4.85 -11.36 5.80
N PRO A 71 4.19 -10.91 4.72
CA PRO A 71 4.39 -9.54 4.23
C PRO A 71 3.90 -8.46 5.21
N GLU A 72 3.00 -8.80 6.13
CA GLU A 72 2.59 -7.86 7.16
C GLU A 72 3.79 -7.41 7.98
N GLN A 73 4.68 -8.34 8.33
CA GLN A 73 5.87 -8.01 9.12
C GLN A 73 7.03 -7.53 8.26
N THR A 74 7.25 -8.15 7.11
CA THR A 74 8.45 -7.86 6.32
C THR A 74 8.29 -6.64 5.44
N ILE A 75 7.07 -6.30 5.07
CA ILE A 75 6.81 -5.19 4.16
C ILE A 75 6.04 -4.07 4.86
N ALA A 76 4.89 -4.39 5.45
CA ALA A 76 4.01 -3.38 5.99
C ALA A 76 4.56 -2.72 7.25
N ALA A 77 5.13 -3.50 8.15
CA ALA A 77 5.61 -2.95 9.42
C ALA A 77 6.66 -1.85 9.23
N PRO A 78 7.70 -2.06 8.40
CA PRO A 78 8.65 -0.98 8.16
C PRO A 78 8.02 0.25 7.52
N LEU A 79 7.05 0.05 6.63
CA LEU A 79 6.41 1.17 5.95
C LEU A 79 5.52 1.99 6.89
N ARG A 80 4.98 1.37 7.93
CA ARG A 80 4.17 2.09 8.92
C ARG A 80 4.97 3.14 9.67
N LEU A 81 6.29 3.03 9.67
CA LEU A 81 7.14 3.98 10.36
C LEU A 81 7.37 5.27 9.57
N ARG A 82 6.95 5.29 8.31
CA ARG A 82 7.14 6.47 7.48
C ARG A 82 6.04 7.48 7.74
N ASP A 83 6.44 8.74 7.90
CA ASP A 83 5.50 9.81 8.24
C ASP A 83 4.41 10.00 7.21
N ASN A 84 4.73 9.80 5.93
CA ASN A 84 3.75 10.01 4.86
C ASN A 84 2.79 8.85 4.70
N VAL A 85 3.05 7.72 5.32
CA VAL A 85 2.14 6.57 5.26
C VAL A 85 1.16 6.68 6.42
N ARG A 86 -0.09 6.98 6.09
CA ARG A 86 -1.14 7.13 7.10
C ARG A 86 -1.77 5.81 7.46
N ARG A 87 -1.89 4.93 6.48
CA ARG A 87 -2.47 3.61 6.72
C ARG A 87 -1.95 2.64 5.67
N ILE A 88 -1.77 1.40 6.08
CA ILE A 88 -1.41 0.33 5.17
C ILE A 88 -2.16 -0.92 5.58
N LEU A 89 -2.73 -1.61 4.59
CA LEU A 89 -3.50 -2.82 4.80
C LEU A 89 -3.02 -3.89 3.83
N VAL A 90 -2.69 -5.05 4.36
CA VAL A 90 -2.27 -6.19 3.55
C VAL A 90 -3.42 -7.19 3.51
N VAL A 91 -3.88 -7.50 2.30
CA VAL A 91 -4.98 -8.45 2.11
C VAL A 91 -4.48 -9.58 1.23
N LYS A 92 -4.65 -10.80 1.69
CA LYS A 92 -4.27 -11.95 0.87
C LYS A 92 -5.26 -12.12 -0.26
N ASP A 93 -4.74 -12.15 -1.48
CA ASP A 93 -5.56 -12.30 -2.66
C ASP A 93 -5.94 -13.77 -2.83
N ARG A 94 -7.23 -14.02 -3.12
CA ARG A 94 -7.74 -15.36 -3.33
C ARG A 94 -8.07 -15.54 -4.80
N PRO A 95 -7.69 -16.69 -5.39
CA PRO A 95 -7.98 -16.91 -6.81
C PRO A 95 -9.45 -16.85 -7.14
N GLU A 96 -10.29 -17.41 -6.26
CA GLU A 96 -11.73 -17.35 -6.46
C GLU A 96 -12.37 -16.71 -5.24
N GLY A 97 -13.56 -16.19 -5.42
CA GLY A 97 -14.26 -15.57 -4.31
C GLY A 97 -13.61 -14.29 -3.84
N LYS A 98 -12.80 -13.70 -4.69
CA LYS A 98 -12.18 -12.43 -4.36
C LYS A 98 -13.26 -11.38 -4.17
N THR A 99 -13.33 -10.84 -2.99
CA THR A 99 -14.32 -9.83 -2.70
C THR A 99 -13.90 -8.49 -3.26
N LYS A 100 -14.78 -7.89 -4.00
CA LYS A 100 -14.56 -6.53 -4.45
C LYS A 100 -14.81 -5.60 -3.29
N ILE A 101 -13.84 -4.80 -3.00
CA ILE A 101 -14.01 -3.75 -2.02
C ILE A 101 -14.42 -2.52 -2.77
N ALA A 102 -15.62 -2.16 -2.57
CA ALA A 102 -16.17 -1.00 -3.25
C ALA A 102 -15.60 0.28 -2.69
#